data_af5c1c0e742906be52a8b0fcc06e1714
#
_entry.id   af5c1c0e742906be52a8b0fcc06e1714
#
_cell.length_a   1.000
_cell.length_b   1.000
_cell.length_c   1.000
_cell.angle_alpha   90.00
_cell.angle_beta   90.00
_cell.angle_gamma   90.00
#
_symmetry.space_group_name_H-M   'P 1'
#
loop_
_entity.id
_entity.type
_entity.pdbx_description
1 polymer ?
#
loop_
_entity_poly.entity_id
_entity_poly.type
_entity_poly.pdbx_seq_one_letter_code
_entity_poly.pdbx_strand_id
1 'polypeptide(L)'
;MRKLLTSLVGLSMMTTPALSADSLRQAVAKDYDSYLSDLFVYFHKNPELSLQEHNTAARLAKELKAACFEVTTGVGGTGLVAMMKNGDGPLVMMRADMDGLPVEEKSGLDYASKATQKDIISGNVVPVMHACGHDVHITSLVGTARRMAAAKDKWSGTLM
;
A
#
# COMPACT_ATOMS: atom_id res chain seq x y z
N MET A 1 35.60 25.43 57.04
CA MET A 1 34.23 25.34 56.59
C MET A 1 34.24 25.12 55.05
N ARG A 2 34.10 23.88 54.58
CA ARG A 2 34.06 23.50 53.13
C ARG A 2 32.63 23.47 52.71
N LYS A 3 32.22 24.34 51.75
CA LYS A 3 30.91 24.31 51.13
C LYS A 3 30.93 23.26 50.00
N LEU A 4 30.15 22.18 50.12
CA LEU A 4 29.84 21.24 49.02
C LEU A 4 28.83 21.94 48.10
N LEU A 5 29.22 22.17 46.85
CA LEU A 5 28.27 22.44 45.74
C LEU A 5 27.77 21.11 45.17
N THR A 6 26.54 20.80 45.42
CA THR A 6 25.83 19.71 44.75
C THR A 6 25.30 20.21 43.42
N SER A 7 25.90 19.75 42.31
CA SER A 7 25.42 20.02 40.95
C SER A 7 24.29 19.05 40.59
N LEU A 8 23.06 19.54 40.49
CA LEU A 8 21.92 18.74 39.94
C LEU A 8 22.04 18.73 38.43
N VAL A 9 22.43 17.58 37.87
CA VAL A 9 22.32 17.32 36.41
C VAL A 9 20.87 16.92 36.12
N GLY A 10 20.11 17.87 35.60
CA GLY A 10 18.74 17.58 35.11
C GLY A 10 18.78 16.76 33.82
N LEU A 11 18.40 15.48 33.89
CA LEU A 11 18.21 14.62 32.76
C LEU A 11 16.87 15.00 32.07
N SER A 12 16.95 15.85 31.03
CA SER A 12 15.78 16.18 30.19
C SER A 12 15.43 14.98 29.33
N MET A 13 14.41 14.21 29.72
CA MET A 13 13.81 13.19 28.86
C MET A 13 13.06 13.89 27.73
N MET A 14 13.64 13.90 26.54
CA MET A 14 12.91 14.27 25.32
C MET A 14 11.89 13.17 25.01
N THR A 15 10.65 13.37 25.42
CA THR A 15 9.52 12.54 25.00
C THR A 15 9.20 12.91 23.56
N THR A 16 9.60 12.07 22.60
CA THR A 16 9.09 12.17 21.23
C THR A 16 7.58 11.91 21.27
N PRO A 17 6.73 12.83 20.75
CA PRO A 17 5.31 12.58 20.71
C PRO A 17 5.04 11.39 19.77
N ALA A 18 4.60 10.27 20.32
CA ALA A 18 3.97 9.23 19.52
C ALA A 18 2.79 9.87 18.78
N LEU A 19 2.64 9.63 17.46
CA LEU A 19 1.42 10.02 16.77
C LEU A 19 0.25 9.41 17.56
N SER A 20 -0.68 10.24 18.03
CA SER A 20 -1.88 9.70 18.67
C SER A 20 -2.64 8.85 17.63
N ALA A 21 -3.30 7.78 18.07
CA ALA A 21 -4.11 6.94 17.18
C ALA A 21 -5.12 7.79 16.39
N ASP A 22 -5.60 8.88 16.96
CA ASP A 22 -6.52 9.82 16.32
C ASP A 22 -5.85 10.61 15.18
N SER A 23 -4.60 11.03 15.32
CA SER A 23 -3.88 11.73 14.25
C SER A 23 -3.57 10.82 13.06
N LEU A 24 -3.28 9.54 13.30
CA LEU A 24 -3.08 8.55 12.24
C LEU A 24 -4.40 8.24 11.53
N ARG A 25 -5.49 8.06 12.28
CA ARG A 25 -6.83 7.83 11.71
C ARG A 25 -7.27 8.98 10.81
N GLN A 26 -7.08 10.22 11.25
CA GLN A 26 -7.38 11.42 10.46
C GLN A 26 -6.53 11.49 9.19
N ALA A 27 -5.24 11.16 9.27
CA ALA A 27 -4.36 11.14 8.12
C ALA A 27 -4.76 10.07 7.09
N VAL A 28 -5.17 8.88 7.55
CA VAL A 28 -5.69 7.80 6.68
C VAL A 28 -7.00 8.22 6.03
N ALA A 29 -7.94 8.81 6.77
CA ALA A 29 -9.20 9.30 6.23
C ALA A 29 -8.97 10.36 5.15
N LYS A 30 -8.06 11.31 5.41
CA LYS A 30 -7.69 12.33 4.42
C LYS A 30 -7.10 11.72 3.15
N ASP A 31 -6.22 10.71 3.26
CA ASP A 31 -5.66 10.04 2.09
C ASP A 31 -6.74 9.30 1.31
N TYR A 32 -7.70 8.68 2.01
CA TYR A 32 -8.83 8.01 1.37
C TYR A 32 -9.65 9.01 0.57
N ASP A 33 -10.12 10.08 1.19
CA ASP A 33 -10.99 11.08 0.57
C ASP A 33 -10.32 11.82 -0.59
N SER A 34 -9.00 12.05 -0.51
CA SER A 34 -8.28 12.86 -1.51
C SER A 34 -7.66 12.05 -2.64
N TYR A 35 -7.51 10.74 -2.48
CA TYR A 35 -6.74 9.93 -3.45
C TYR A 35 -7.11 8.44 -3.50
N LEU A 36 -7.17 7.75 -2.34
CA LEU A 36 -7.26 6.29 -2.35
C LEU A 36 -8.64 5.79 -2.80
N SER A 37 -9.70 6.56 -2.59
CA SER A 37 -11.03 6.23 -3.12
C SER A 37 -11.05 6.15 -4.64
N ASP A 38 -10.45 7.11 -5.32
CA ASP A 38 -10.35 7.11 -6.78
C ASP A 38 -9.43 6.00 -7.28
N LEU A 39 -8.35 5.71 -6.55
CA LEU A 39 -7.44 4.61 -6.86
C LEU A 39 -8.14 3.24 -6.73
N PHE A 40 -8.94 3.06 -5.67
CA PHE A 40 -9.77 1.88 -5.49
C PHE A 40 -10.75 1.70 -6.64
N VAL A 41 -11.50 2.76 -7.01
CA VAL A 41 -12.45 2.74 -8.14
C VAL A 41 -11.73 2.43 -9.46
N TYR A 42 -10.51 2.95 -9.64
CA TYR A 42 -9.69 2.62 -10.80
C TYR A 42 -9.40 1.11 -10.88
N PHE A 43 -8.91 0.49 -9.81
CA PHE A 43 -8.63 -0.95 -9.80
C PHE A 43 -9.90 -1.77 -9.94
N HIS A 44 -10.98 -1.40 -9.25
CA HIS A 44 -12.26 -2.07 -9.32
C HIS A 44 -12.82 -2.14 -10.76
N LYS A 45 -12.69 -1.06 -11.52
CA LYS A 45 -13.15 -0.97 -12.91
C LYS A 45 -12.24 -1.67 -13.91
N ASN A 46 -10.99 -1.93 -13.54
CA ASN A 46 -9.96 -2.45 -14.45
C ASN A 46 -9.28 -3.72 -13.91
N PRO A 47 -10.05 -4.74 -13.49
CA PRO A 47 -9.49 -5.99 -13.02
C PRO A 47 -8.83 -6.76 -14.16
N GLU A 48 -7.76 -7.49 -13.85
CA GLU A 48 -7.07 -8.39 -14.77
C GLU A 48 -6.98 -9.78 -14.15
N LEU A 49 -7.05 -10.82 -15.00
CA LEU A 49 -6.97 -12.22 -14.57
C LEU A 49 -5.58 -12.57 -14.03
N SER A 50 -5.51 -13.59 -13.19
CA SER A 50 -4.29 -14.15 -12.62
C SER A 50 -3.24 -14.44 -13.70
N LEU A 51 -1.99 -14.09 -13.44
CA LEU A 51 -0.83 -14.18 -14.36
C LEU A 51 -0.92 -13.26 -15.59
N GLN A 52 -1.91 -12.39 -15.66
CA GLN A 52 -2.12 -11.45 -16.77
C GLN A 52 -2.31 -10.00 -16.28
N GLU A 53 -1.93 -9.69 -15.03
CA GLU A 53 -2.15 -8.40 -14.33
C GLU A 53 -1.13 -7.33 -14.75
N HIS A 54 -0.89 -7.16 -16.05
CA HIS A 54 0.16 -6.28 -16.57
C HIS A 54 -0.09 -4.80 -16.28
N ASN A 55 -1.32 -4.31 -16.48
CA ASN A 55 -1.66 -2.91 -16.23
C ASN A 55 -1.79 -2.62 -14.73
N THR A 56 -2.32 -3.56 -13.97
CA THR A 56 -2.41 -3.49 -12.50
C THR A 56 -1.00 -3.38 -11.90
N ALA A 57 -0.08 -4.26 -12.31
CA ALA A 57 1.31 -4.23 -11.85
C ALA A 57 2.02 -2.92 -12.25
N ALA A 58 1.82 -2.46 -13.49
CA ALA A 58 2.40 -1.19 -13.95
C ALA A 58 1.87 0.01 -13.14
N ARG A 59 0.56 0.02 -12.83
CA ARG A 59 -0.03 1.07 -12.00
C ARG A 59 0.51 1.01 -10.57
N LEU A 60 0.58 -0.16 -9.93
CA LEU A 60 1.16 -0.32 -8.60
C LEU A 60 2.62 0.11 -8.54
N ALA A 61 3.42 -0.26 -9.56
CA ALA A 61 4.81 0.17 -9.65
C ALA A 61 4.95 1.70 -9.69
N LYS A 62 4.05 2.39 -10.42
CA LYS A 62 4.00 3.85 -10.46
C LYS A 62 3.66 4.44 -9.08
N GLU A 63 2.67 3.89 -8.38
CA GLU A 63 2.24 4.36 -7.06
C GLU A 63 3.35 4.22 -6.01
N LEU A 64 4.00 3.05 -5.98
CA LEU A 64 5.06 2.76 -5.01
C LEU A 64 6.34 3.56 -5.29
N LYS A 65 6.69 3.79 -6.56
CA LYS A 65 7.78 4.71 -6.93
C LYS A 65 7.47 6.16 -6.51
N ALA A 66 6.22 6.60 -6.68
CA ALA A 66 5.79 7.94 -6.22
C ALA A 66 5.84 8.08 -4.69
N ALA A 67 5.70 6.98 -3.96
CA ALA A 67 5.91 6.91 -2.51
C ALA A 67 7.39 6.70 -2.12
N CYS A 68 8.33 6.85 -3.07
CA CYS A 68 9.78 6.74 -2.86
C CYS A 68 10.28 5.34 -2.48
N PHE A 69 9.58 4.29 -2.90
CA PHE A 69 10.07 2.91 -2.81
C PHE A 69 10.96 2.57 -4.02
N GLU A 70 11.98 1.75 -3.79
CA GLU A 70 12.71 1.06 -4.84
C GLU A 70 11.87 -0.12 -5.33
N VAL A 71 11.51 -0.15 -6.62
CA VAL A 71 10.53 -1.10 -7.17
C VAL A 71 11.18 -1.98 -8.23
N THR A 72 11.12 -3.30 -8.01
CA THR A 72 11.47 -4.35 -8.98
C THR A 72 10.19 -4.97 -9.52
N THR A 73 10.01 -4.98 -10.83
CA THR A 73 8.86 -5.57 -11.54
C THR A 73 9.22 -6.90 -12.20
N GLY A 74 8.22 -7.68 -12.61
CA GLY A 74 8.42 -8.96 -13.31
C GLY A 74 8.76 -10.12 -12.37
N VAL A 75 8.52 -9.99 -11.08
CA VAL A 75 8.75 -11.05 -10.10
C VAL A 75 7.68 -12.12 -10.26
N GLY A 76 8.08 -13.34 -10.64
CA GLY A 76 7.13 -14.43 -10.90
C GLY A 76 6.18 -14.19 -12.09
N GLY A 77 6.55 -13.29 -13.01
CA GLY A 77 5.73 -12.90 -14.16
C GLY A 77 5.20 -11.48 -14.05
N THR A 78 4.01 -11.27 -13.50
CA THR A 78 3.39 -9.96 -13.33
C THR A 78 3.67 -9.32 -11.97
N GLY A 79 4.17 -10.08 -10.98
CA GLY A 79 4.44 -9.60 -9.63
C GLY A 79 5.47 -8.49 -9.55
N LEU A 80 5.46 -7.76 -8.44
CA LEU A 80 6.45 -6.73 -8.12
C LEU A 80 6.84 -6.76 -6.65
N VAL A 81 8.05 -6.30 -6.36
CA VAL A 81 8.56 -6.07 -5.01
C VAL A 81 8.97 -4.62 -4.88
N ALA A 82 8.57 -3.99 -3.81
CA ALA A 82 8.93 -2.62 -3.50
C ALA A 82 9.60 -2.57 -2.12
N MET A 83 10.73 -1.88 -2.01
CA MET A 83 11.51 -1.79 -0.77
C MET A 83 11.76 -0.34 -0.38
N MET A 84 11.66 -0.08 0.92
CA MET A 84 12.07 1.19 1.52
C MET A 84 12.93 0.91 2.74
N LYS A 85 14.21 1.25 2.66
CA LYS A 85 15.10 1.23 3.83
C LYS A 85 15.02 2.56 4.58
N ASN A 86 14.88 2.47 5.91
CA ASN A 86 14.82 3.61 6.81
C ASN A 86 15.65 3.35 8.08
N GLY A 87 16.99 3.35 7.93
CA GLY A 87 17.92 3.04 9.02
C GLY A 87 18.02 1.54 9.32
N ASP A 88 18.66 1.22 10.45
CA ASP A 88 18.81 -0.15 10.91
C ASP A 88 17.59 -0.62 11.69
N GLY A 89 17.25 -1.90 11.56
CA GLY A 89 16.07 -2.45 12.20
C GLY A 89 15.52 -3.69 11.47
N PRO A 90 14.35 -4.18 11.86
CA PRO A 90 13.75 -5.37 11.25
C PRO A 90 13.34 -5.13 9.79
N LEU A 91 13.26 -6.23 9.04
CA LEU A 91 12.56 -6.26 7.76
C LEU A 91 11.12 -6.71 8.01
N VAL A 92 10.17 -5.89 7.59
CA VAL A 92 8.73 -6.16 7.67
C VAL A 92 8.17 -6.23 6.26
N MET A 93 7.41 -7.27 5.96
CA MET A 93 6.76 -7.46 4.66
C MET A 93 5.25 -7.28 4.79
N MET A 94 4.68 -6.53 3.85
CA MET A 94 3.24 -6.48 3.59
C MET A 94 2.97 -7.01 2.19
N ARG A 95 2.02 -7.94 2.06
CA ARG A 95 1.64 -8.55 0.78
C ARG A 95 0.19 -8.19 0.42
N ALA A 96 -0.06 -8.01 -0.87
CA ALA A 96 -1.40 -7.92 -1.44
C ALA A 96 -1.48 -8.75 -2.72
N ASP A 97 -2.57 -9.50 -2.89
CA ASP A 97 -2.93 -10.09 -4.17
C ASP A 97 -3.53 -9.02 -5.08
N MET A 98 -3.43 -9.18 -6.41
CA MET A 98 -3.84 -8.12 -7.34
C MET A 98 -4.70 -8.62 -8.53
N ASP A 99 -5.00 -9.91 -8.58
CA ASP A 99 -5.78 -10.52 -9.65
C ASP A 99 -7.29 -10.36 -9.45
N GLY A 100 -8.01 -10.34 -10.57
CA GLY A 100 -9.46 -10.51 -10.67
C GLY A 100 -9.83 -11.96 -11.01
N LEU A 101 -11.12 -12.28 -10.90
CA LEU A 101 -11.68 -13.59 -11.23
C LEU A 101 -12.52 -13.53 -12.52
N PRO A 102 -12.66 -14.67 -13.27
CA PRO A 102 -13.48 -14.75 -14.47
C PRO A 102 -14.99 -14.79 -14.14
N VAL A 103 -15.47 -13.73 -13.51
CA VAL A 103 -16.86 -13.59 -13.02
C VAL A 103 -17.46 -12.29 -13.53
N GLU A 104 -18.71 -12.33 -13.98
CA GLU A 104 -19.47 -11.12 -14.32
C GLU A 104 -19.92 -10.39 -13.07
N GLU A 105 -19.60 -9.11 -12.99
CA GLU A 105 -20.07 -8.28 -11.88
C GLU A 105 -21.53 -7.88 -12.04
N LYS A 106 -22.34 -8.15 -11.00
CA LYS A 106 -23.77 -7.81 -10.91
C LYS A 106 -24.10 -7.01 -9.67
N SER A 107 -23.14 -6.22 -9.17
CA SER A 107 -23.32 -5.38 -7.98
C SER A 107 -24.34 -4.23 -8.15
N GLY A 108 -24.54 -3.78 -9.39
CA GLY A 108 -25.39 -2.62 -9.69
C GLY A 108 -24.72 -1.28 -9.40
N LEU A 109 -23.42 -1.27 -9.03
CA LEU A 109 -22.66 -0.05 -8.81
C LEU A 109 -22.43 0.70 -10.12
N ASP A 110 -22.37 2.00 -10.07
CA ASP A 110 -22.06 2.87 -11.23
C ASP A 110 -20.61 2.70 -11.71
N TYR A 111 -19.72 2.20 -10.84
CA TYR A 111 -18.34 1.86 -11.15
C TYR A 111 -18.09 0.34 -11.27
N ALA A 112 -19.15 -0.48 -11.40
CA ALA A 112 -19.01 -1.91 -11.62
C ALA A 112 -18.11 -2.23 -12.82
N SER A 113 -17.31 -3.29 -12.73
CA SER A 113 -16.43 -3.75 -13.81
C SER A 113 -17.22 -4.11 -15.06
N LYS A 114 -16.75 -3.63 -16.20
CA LYS A 114 -17.18 -4.05 -17.56
C LYS A 114 -16.02 -4.70 -18.31
N ALA A 115 -14.93 -4.99 -17.60
CA ALA A 115 -13.73 -5.56 -18.19
C ALA A 115 -14.00 -6.98 -18.71
N THR A 116 -13.40 -7.28 -19.84
CA THR A 116 -13.31 -8.63 -20.38
C THR A 116 -11.87 -8.93 -20.76
N GLN A 117 -11.43 -10.18 -20.57
CA GLN A 117 -10.07 -10.59 -20.90
C GLN A 117 -10.09 -12.01 -21.48
N LYS A 118 -9.13 -12.31 -22.35
CA LYS A 118 -8.93 -13.69 -22.80
C LYS A 118 -8.20 -14.47 -21.71
N ASP A 119 -8.90 -15.45 -21.14
CA ASP A 119 -8.32 -16.35 -20.15
C ASP A 119 -7.31 -17.30 -20.82
N ILE A 120 -6.08 -17.31 -20.33
CA ILE A 120 -5.01 -18.17 -20.87
C ILE A 120 -5.22 -19.65 -20.58
N ILE A 121 -6.08 -20.00 -19.62
CA ILE A 121 -6.36 -21.38 -19.23
C ILE A 121 -7.45 -21.96 -20.13
N SER A 122 -8.60 -21.30 -20.24
CA SER A 122 -9.73 -21.78 -21.04
C SER A 122 -9.66 -21.37 -22.51
N GLY A 123 -8.86 -20.35 -22.84
CA GLY A 123 -8.77 -19.74 -24.17
C GLY A 123 -9.96 -18.84 -24.54
N ASN A 124 -10.97 -18.74 -23.67
CA ASN A 124 -12.20 -17.97 -23.91
C ASN A 124 -12.03 -16.50 -23.47
N VAL A 125 -12.82 -15.62 -24.07
CA VAL A 125 -13.00 -14.26 -23.54
C VAL A 125 -14.06 -14.32 -22.44
N VAL A 126 -13.70 -13.88 -21.24
CA VAL A 126 -14.54 -13.93 -20.04
C VAL A 126 -14.67 -12.55 -19.42
N PRO A 127 -15.78 -12.25 -18.71
CA PRO A 127 -15.86 -11.07 -17.87
C PRO A 127 -14.88 -11.19 -16.69
N VAL A 128 -14.43 -10.07 -16.16
CA VAL A 128 -13.49 -10.06 -15.03
C VAL A 128 -13.98 -9.10 -13.95
N MET A 129 -13.92 -9.54 -12.67
CA MET A 129 -14.19 -8.67 -11.53
C MET A 129 -13.27 -8.99 -10.35
N HIS A 130 -13.10 -8.04 -9.45
CA HIS A 130 -12.44 -8.25 -8.16
C HIS A 130 -13.42 -8.87 -7.13
N ALA A 131 -13.78 -10.15 -7.32
CA ALA A 131 -14.72 -10.83 -6.45
C ALA A 131 -14.15 -11.24 -5.08
N CYS A 132 -12.82 -11.20 -4.92
CA CYS A 132 -12.13 -11.49 -3.64
C CYS A 132 -11.69 -10.21 -2.89
N GLY A 133 -11.94 -9.03 -3.43
CA GLY A 133 -11.54 -7.75 -2.80
C GLY A 133 -10.05 -7.42 -2.95
N HIS A 134 -9.35 -7.95 -3.96
CA HIS A 134 -7.93 -7.66 -4.16
C HIS A 134 -7.68 -6.19 -4.54
N ASP A 135 -8.64 -5.50 -5.12
CA ASP A 135 -8.68 -4.05 -5.31
C ASP A 135 -8.57 -3.28 -3.98
N VAL A 136 -9.25 -3.75 -2.93
CA VAL A 136 -9.12 -3.20 -1.55
C VAL A 136 -7.72 -3.50 -1.00
N HIS A 137 -7.21 -4.73 -1.21
CA HIS A 137 -5.88 -5.13 -0.72
C HIS A 137 -4.77 -4.25 -1.30
N ILE A 138 -4.72 -4.09 -2.63
CA ILE A 138 -3.69 -3.29 -3.29
C ILE A 138 -3.83 -1.80 -2.99
N THR A 139 -5.05 -1.28 -2.88
CA THR A 139 -5.29 0.11 -2.48
C THR A 139 -4.81 0.37 -1.05
N SER A 140 -5.10 -0.56 -0.12
CA SER A 140 -4.64 -0.49 1.27
C SER A 140 -3.12 -0.57 1.38
N LEU A 141 -2.47 -1.42 0.55
CA LEU A 141 -1.02 -1.50 0.47
C LEU A 141 -0.41 -0.16 0.03
N VAL A 142 -0.94 0.46 -1.02
CA VAL A 142 -0.49 1.78 -1.48
C VAL A 142 -0.69 2.84 -0.40
N GLY A 143 -1.84 2.84 0.28
CA GLY A 143 -2.12 3.74 1.40
C GLY A 143 -1.11 3.57 2.54
N THR A 144 -0.80 2.32 2.90
CA THR A 144 0.20 2.01 3.93
C THR A 144 1.59 2.49 3.50
N ALA A 145 2.01 2.21 2.26
CA ALA A 145 3.31 2.67 1.74
C ALA A 145 3.44 4.19 1.81
N ARG A 146 2.40 4.94 1.42
CA ARG A 146 2.36 6.42 1.51
C ARG A 146 2.47 6.91 2.96
N ARG A 147 1.74 6.29 3.90
CA ARG A 147 1.81 6.66 5.33
C ARG A 147 3.17 6.36 5.95
N MET A 148 3.75 5.21 5.65
CA MET A 148 5.09 4.85 6.13
C MET A 148 6.16 5.79 5.55
N ALA A 149 6.08 6.14 4.28
CA ALA A 149 6.97 7.11 3.64
C ALA A 149 6.86 8.51 4.27
N ALA A 150 5.64 8.93 4.63
CA ALA A 150 5.40 10.23 5.27
C ALA A 150 5.79 10.28 6.76
N ALA A 151 5.99 9.14 7.41
CA ALA A 151 6.26 9.02 8.84
C ALA A 151 7.63 8.37 9.13
N LYS A 152 8.64 8.61 8.30
CA LYS A 152 9.99 8.02 8.44
C LYS A 152 10.65 8.32 9.78
N ASP A 153 10.28 9.40 10.44
CA ASP A 153 10.76 9.77 11.77
C ASP A 153 10.16 8.92 12.90
N LYS A 154 9.20 8.04 12.61
CA LYS A 154 8.48 7.20 13.57
C LYS A 154 8.85 5.73 13.55
N TRP A 155 9.67 5.31 12.61
CA TRP A 155 10.08 3.90 12.46
C TRP A 155 11.49 3.76 11.92
N SER A 156 12.08 2.60 12.10
CA SER A 156 13.36 2.23 11.49
C SER A 156 13.33 0.78 11.01
N GLY A 157 14.22 0.43 10.07
CA GLY A 157 14.30 -0.87 9.45
C GLY A 157 14.01 -0.84 7.95
N THR A 158 13.49 -1.94 7.42
CA THR A 158 13.13 -2.05 6.00
C THR A 158 11.69 -2.50 5.87
N LEU A 159 10.89 -1.77 5.08
CA LEU A 159 9.56 -2.18 4.65
C LEU A 159 9.66 -2.75 3.24
N MET A 160 9.09 -3.96 3.05
CA MET A 160 8.98 -4.67 1.78
C MET A 160 7.52 -4.87 1.42
#